data_0d1ebf4f9d3fce50d0ac8c23c6bdb723
#
_entry.id   0d1ebf4f9d3fce50d0ac8c23c6bdb723
#
_cell.length_a   1.000
_cell.length_b   1.000
_cell.length_c   1.000
_cell.angle_alpha   90.00
_cell.angle_beta   90.00
_cell.angle_gamma   90.00
#
_symmetry.space_group_name_H-M   'P 1'
#
loop_
_entity.id
_entity.type
_entity.pdbx_description
1 polymer ?
#
loop_
_entity_poly.entity_id
_entity_poly.type
_entity_poly.pdbx_seq_one_letter_code
_entity_poly.pdbx_strand_id
1 'polypeptide(L)'
;MNQPEGFNSLVPFNRPSLIGNEFAYMAKALEGMHISGDGEFSKRCHARLEQILSVPRALLTTSCTHALEMIALLLNVQPGCEVIVPSFTFASTANAFALRGAKIVFADVRPDTMNIDESKLPGLITGRTRAVAVVHYAGVGCEMDPIASICKDHGVALVEDNAHGLFGKYRGQLLGTFGVMSALSFHETKNLIAGEGGAILLNDPALIERAEIIREKGTNRAGFHRGQVDKYTWVDLGSSYLPSDLLAAFLLAQLECWQRIQSLREAVWHKYHGALQDWAAQNGVMQPVVPEHCQQAYHMYYLVMPSRQARDGLIEFLKARGIHATFHYQPLHLSRMGHQHGGRAGDCPVAEDVSERLVRLPFFNSLSPLEQSHVTNSVCSFNCPPRDHLAPSPALR
;
A
#
# COMPACT_ATOMS: atom_id res chain seq x y z
N MET A 1 4.07 45.54 10.25
CA MET A 1 3.39 44.36 9.67
C MET A 1 3.39 43.29 10.76
N ASN A 2 2.23 43.07 11.39
CA ASN A 2 2.09 42.11 12.47
C ASN A 2 2.27 40.72 11.88
N GLN A 3 3.23 39.97 12.40
CA GLN A 3 3.27 38.51 12.18
C GLN A 3 1.96 37.93 12.70
N PRO A 4 1.26 37.06 11.95
CA PRO A 4 0.11 36.35 12.49
C PRO A 4 0.60 35.52 13.67
N GLU A 5 -0.13 35.52 14.77
CA GLU A 5 0.12 34.72 15.97
C GLU A 5 0.42 33.28 15.54
N GLY A 6 1.62 32.81 15.90
CA GLY A 6 2.15 31.56 15.42
C GLY A 6 1.26 30.38 15.83
N PHE A 7 0.82 29.62 14.84
CA PHE A 7 0.24 28.28 15.07
C PHE A 7 1.32 27.41 15.75
N ASN A 8 1.20 27.27 17.05
CA ASN A 8 2.23 26.68 17.92
C ASN A 8 1.94 25.19 18.21
N SER A 9 1.18 24.50 17.33
CA SER A 9 0.88 23.10 17.49
C SER A 9 1.65 22.22 16.51
N LEU A 10 2.13 21.08 17.02
CA LEU A 10 2.80 20.05 16.25
C LEU A 10 1.81 19.42 15.23
N VAL A 11 2.17 19.42 13.94
CA VAL A 11 1.45 18.68 12.90
C VAL A 11 2.20 17.37 12.67
N PRO A 12 1.70 16.24 13.21
CA PRO A 12 2.34 14.95 13.04
C PRO A 12 2.22 14.47 11.59
N PHE A 13 3.10 13.57 11.19
CA PHE A 13 3.05 12.96 9.85
C PHE A 13 1.74 12.18 9.61
N ASN A 14 1.28 11.46 10.63
CA ASN A 14 0.02 10.71 10.64
C ASN A 14 -0.66 10.83 12.00
N ARG A 15 -1.98 10.75 12.01
CA ARG A 15 -2.81 10.67 13.21
C ARG A 15 -3.93 9.69 12.95
N PRO A 16 -4.04 8.57 13.72
CA PRO A 16 -5.18 7.67 13.62
C PRO A 16 -6.49 8.43 13.85
N SER A 17 -7.50 8.16 13.04
CA SER A 17 -8.78 8.88 13.09
C SER A 17 -9.91 7.92 13.39
N LEU A 18 -10.59 8.13 14.50
CA LEU A 18 -11.88 7.48 14.83
C LEU A 18 -12.98 8.19 14.07
N ILE A 19 -13.94 7.45 13.54
CA ILE A 19 -14.93 8.04 12.64
C ILE A 19 -16.34 7.46 12.78
N GLY A 20 -16.49 6.34 13.52
CA GLY A 20 -17.75 5.63 13.66
C GLY A 20 -17.94 5.01 15.02
N ASN A 21 -18.33 3.75 15.02
CA ASN A 21 -18.73 3.00 16.20
C ASN A 21 -17.60 2.14 16.80
N GLU A 22 -16.33 2.51 16.62
CA GLU A 22 -15.18 1.68 17.00
C GLU A 22 -15.26 1.20 18.46
N PHE A 23 -15.45 2.12 19.42
CA PHE A 23 -15.56 1.76 20.83
C PHE A 23 -16.80 0.92 21.14
N ALA A 24 -17.95 1.25 20.52
CA ALA A 24 -19.18 0.52 20.74
C ALA A 24 -19.08 -0.92 20.22
N TYR A 25 -18.42 -1.14 19.08
CA TYR A 25 -18.24 -2.48 18.51
C TYR A 25 -17.21 -3.30 19.29
N MET A 26 -16.13 -2.68 19.75
CA MET A 26 -15.17 -3.35 20.63
C MET A 26 -15.83 -3.77 21.95
N ALA A 27 -16.67 -2.92 22.55
CA ALA A 27 -17.44 -3.27 23.75
C ALA A 27 -18.36 -4.49 23.50
N LYS A 28 -19.09 -4.50 22.37
CA LYS A 28 -19.93 -5.65 21.97
C LYS A 28 -19.12 -6.93 21.75
N ALA A 29 -17.92 -6.85 21.19
CA ALA A 29 -17.06 -8.03 21.04
C ALA A 29 -16.68 -8.62 22.41
N LEU A 30 -16.40 -7.75 23.40
CA LEU A 30 -16.11 -8.18 24.78
C LEU A 30 -17.35 -8.78 25.46
N GLU A 31 -18.51 -8.15 25.33
CA GLU A 31 -19.79 -8.64 25.87
C GLU A 31 -20.16 -10.01 25.29
N GLY A 32 -19.86 -10.26 24.01
CA GLY A 32 -20.08 -11.52 23.31
C GLY A 32 -19.17 -12.67 23.75
N MET A 33 -18.20 -12.43 24.65
CA MET A 33 -17.26 -13.43 25.21
C MET A 33 -16.47 -14.21 24.17
N HIS A 34 -16.38 -13.72 22.91
CA HIS A 34 -15.58 -14.31 21.84
C HIS A 34 -14.67 -13.25 21.23
N ILE A 35 -13.42 -13.21 21.66
CA ILE A 35 -12.42 -12.20 21.26
C ILE A 35 -11.30 -12.74 20.37
N SER A 36 -11.25 -14.07 20.17
CA SER A 36 -10.33 -14.73 19.24
C SER A 36 -10.77 -14.54 17.77
N GLY A 37 -9.92 -14.95 16.84
CA GLY A 37 -10.22 -14.79 15.41
C GLY A 37 -11.47 -15.53 14.93
N ASP A 38 -12.00 -15.11 13.79
CA ASP A 38 -13.20 -15.64 13.13
C ASP A 38 -14.50 -15.56 13.97
N GLY A 39 -14.58 -14.58 14.86
CA GLY A 39 -15.81 -14.21 15.56
C GLY A 39 -16.82 -13.53 14.64
N GLU A 40 -17.83 -12.92 15.26
CA GLU A 40 -18.92 -12.23 14.55
C GLU A 40 -18.40 -11.07 13.71
N PHE A 41 -17.53 -10.23 14.31
CA PHE A 41 -17.03 -9.03 13.63
C PHE A 41 -16.08 -9.38 12.48
N SER A 42 -15.26 -10.42 12.64
CA SER A 42 -14.42 -10.92 11.53
C SER A 42 -15.27 -11.36 10.34
N LYS A 43 -16.34 -12.13 10.56
CA LYS A 43 -17.26 -12.57 9.50
C LYS A 43 -17.96 -11.39 8.81
N ARG A 44 -18.37 -10.38 9.57
CA ARG A 44 -18.99 -9.16 9.03
C ARG A 44 -17.99 -8.35 8.20
N CYS A 45 -16.73 -8.25 8.64
CA CYS A 45 -15.66 -7.61 7.84
C CYS A 45 -15.44 -8.36 6.52
N HIS A 46 -15.36 -9.71 6.55
CA HIS A 46 -15.22 -10.51 5.32
C HIS A 46 -16.37 -10.19 4.35
N ALA A 47 -17.62 -10.35 4.80
CA ALA A 47 -18.79 -10.07 3.98
C ALA A 47 -18.84 -8.63 3.45
N ARG A 48 -18.44 -7.66 4.28
CA ARG A 48 -18.42 -6.25 3.87
C ARG A 48 -17.37 -5.97 2.80
N LEU A 49 -16.16 -6.52 2.93
CA LEU A 49 -15.11 -6.42 1.92
C LEU A 49 -15.51 -7.12 0.62
N GLU A 50 -16.07 -8.33 0.70
CA GLU A 50 -16.59 -9.08 -0.45
C GLU A 50 -17.66 -8.29 -1.20
N GLN A 51 -18.59 -7.69 -0.47
CA GLN A 51 -19.65 -6.85 -1.05
C GLN A 51 -19.11 -5.58 -1.73
N ILE A 52 -18.21 -4.84 -1.05
CA ILE A 52 -17.70 -3.56 -1.57
C ILE A 52 -16.82 -3.79 -2.79
N LEU A 53 -15.95 -4.81 -2.74
CA LEU A 53 -14.96 -5.07 -3.77
C LEU A 53 -15.47 -6.03 -4.86
N SER A 54 -16.63 -6.65 -4.66
CA SER A 54 -17.22 -7.64 -5.57
C SER A 54 -16.25 -8.80 -5.85
N VAL A 55 -15.56 -9.27 -4.81
CA VAL A 55 -14.61 -10.40 -4.88
C VAL A 55 -15.24 -11.68 -4.32
N PRO A 56 -14.86 -12.86 -4.82
CA PRO A 56 -15.41 -14.13 -4.35
C PRO A 56 -15.17 -14.39 -2.86
N ARG A 57 -14.00 -13.99 -2.34
CA ARG A 57 -13.65 -14.18 -0.92
C ARG A 57 -12.66 -13.13 -0.44
N ALA A 58 -12.89 -12.60 0.78
CA ALA A 58 -11.96 -11.79 1.55
C ALA A 58 -11.74 -12.45 2.92
N LEU A 59 -10.48 -12.58 3.35
CA LEU A 59 -10.12 -13.15 4.64
C LEU A 59 -9.22 -12.18 5.39
N LEU A 60 -9.62 -11.77 6.59
CA LEU A 60 -8.77 -10.92 7.44
C LEU A 60 -7.49 -11.64 7.85
N THR A 61 -6.40 -10.90 7.89
CA THR A 61 -5.09 -11.32 8.38
C THR A 61 -4.59 -10.32 9.44
N THR A 62 -3.61 -10.73 10.23
CA THR A 62 -3.02 -9.87 11.28
C THR A 62 -2.21 -8.69 10.70
N SER A 63 -1.83 -8.76 9.42
CA SER A 63 -1.18 -7.66 8.68
C SER A 63 -1.26 -7.91 7.16
N CYS A 64 -1.01 -6.88 6.36
CA CYS A 64 -0.80 -7.02 4.92
C CYS A 64 0.41 -7.93 4.59
N THR A 65 1.47 -7.88 5.40
CA THR A 65 2.64 -8.75 5.28
C THR A 65 2.22 -10.22 5.35
N HIS A 66 1.39 -10.59 6.31
CA HIS A 66 0.87 -11.94 6.43
C HIS A 66 -0.07 -12.32 5.27
N ALA A 67 -0.84 -11.39 4.72
CA ALA A 67 -1.60 -11.64 3.48
C ALA A 67 -0.68 -11.96 2.30
N LEU A 68 0.43 -11.21 2.14
CA LEU A 68 1.44 -11.47 1.10
C LEU A 68 2.16 -12.82 1.32
N GLU A 69 2.46 -13.20 2.57
CA GLU A 69 3.03 -14.50 2.90
C GLU A 69 2.06 -15.64 2.55
N MET A 70 0.76 -15.49 2.83
CA MET A 70 -0.26 -16.43 2.40
C MET A 70 -0.31 -16.56 0.87
N ILE A 71 -0.20 -15.44 0.14
CA ILE A 71 -0.12 -15.44 -1.33
C ILE A 71 1.09 -16.27 -1.80
N ALA A 72 2.25 -16.09 -1.18
CA ALA A 72 3.45 -16.85 -1.53
C ALA A 72 3.27 -18.37 -1.29
N LEU A 73 2.58 -18.75 -0.20
CA LEU A 73 2.22 -20.14 0.09
C LEU A 73 1.23 -20.70 -0.94
N LEU A 74 0.17 -19.95 -1.26
CA LEU A 74 -0.87 -20.34 -2.22
C LEU A 74 -0.30 -20.55 -3.63
N LEU A 75 0.66 -19.72 -4.02
CA LEU A 75 1.36 -19.85 -5.30
C LEU A 75 2.43 -20.94 -5.31
N ASN A 76 2.61 -21.68 -4.21
CA ASN A 76 3.66 -22.68 -4.06
C ASN A 76 5.06 -22.13 -4.38
N VAL A 77 5.34 -20.91 -3.92
CA VAL A 77 6.67 -20.31 -4.06
C VAL A 77 7.68 -21.13 -3.25
N GLN A 78 8.82 -21.44 -3.87
CA GLN A 78 9.88 -22.28 -3.29
C GLN A 78 11.25 -21.86 -3.88
N PRO A 79 12.37 -22.36 -3.32
CA PRO A 79 13.68 -22.11 -3.89
C PRO A 79 13.74 -22.49 -5.38
N GLY A 80 14.33 -21.60 -6.19
CA GLY A 80 14.37 -21.71 -7.65
C GLY A 80 13.31 -20.90 -8.38
N CYS A 81 12.21 -20.52 -7.71
CA CYS A 81 11.25 -19.55 -8.27
C CYS A 81 11.83 -18.14 -8.28
N GLU A 82 11.36 -17.34 -9.25
CA GLU A 82 11.59 -15.90 -9.32
C GLU A 82 10.27 -15.15 -9.13
N VAL A 83 10.31 -14.03 -8.41
CA VAL A 83 9.15 -13.12 -8.27
C VAL A 83 9.59 -11.71 -8.61
N ILE A 84 8.87 -11.09 -9.54
CA ILE A 84 9.14 -9.72 -9.98
C ILE A 84 8.36 -8.77 -9.06
N VAL A 85 9.05 -7.76 -8.51
CA VAL A 85 8.48 -6.71 -7.67
C VAL A 85 9.03 -5.35 -8.08
N PRO A 86 8.29 -4.24 -7.92
CA PRO A 86 8.87 -2.91 -8.11
C PRO A 86 9.98 -2.68 -7.07
N SER A 87 11.06 -2.02 -7.47
CA SER A 87 12.12 -1.67 -6.52
C SER A 87 11.71 -0.57 -5.55
N PHE A 88 10.79 0.31 -5.96
CA PHE A 88 10.27 1.41 -5.13
C PHE A 88 9.00 0.97 -4.38
N THR A 89 9.19 0.14 -3.36
CA THR A 89 8.09 -0.38 -2.51
C THR A 89 8.57 -0.63 -1.08
N PHE A 90 7.61 -0.94 -0.21
CA PHE A 90 7.90 -1.39 1.15
C PHE A 90 8.47 -2.82 1.14
N ALA A 91 9.36 -3.11 2.09
CA ALA A 91 10.08 -4.39 2.14
C ALA A 91 9.16 -5.63 2.19
N SER A 92 7.95 -5.52 2.73
CA SER A 92 7.01 -6.66 2.84
C SER A 92 6.64 -7.25 1.49
N THR A 93 6.52 -6.42 0.43
CA THR A 93 6.20 -6.87 -0.92
C THR A 93 7.22 -7.90 -1.45
N ALA A 94 8.50 -7.69 -1.18
CA ALA A 94 9.56 -8.62 -1.58
C ALA A 94 9.76 -9.74 -0.53
N ASN A 95 9.76 -9.37 0.75
CA ASN A 95 10.12 -10.26 1.85
C ASN A 95 9.20 -11.48 1.96
N ALA A 96 7.91 -11.32 1.71
CA ALA A 96 6.94 -12.43 1.74
C ALA A 96 7.33 -13.60 0.80
N PHE A 97 7.84 -13.29 -0.36
CA PHE A 97 8.31 -14.28 -1.33
C PHE A 97 9.75 -14.76 -1.02
N ALA A 98 10.61 -13.87 -0.54
CA ALA A 98 11.96 -14.21 -0.12
C ALA A 98 11.98 -15.21 1.04
N LEU A 99 11.05 -15.11 2.00
CA LEU A 99 10.84 -16.08 3.08
C LEU A 99 10.58 -17.50 2.57
N ARG A 100 10.04 -17.65 1.36
CA ARG A 100 9.81 -18.92 0.69
C ARG A 100 10.98 -19.38 -0.18
N GLY A 101 12.09 -18.63 -0.17
CA GLY A 101 13.29 -18.93 -0.94
C GLY A 101 13.24 -18.49 -2.40
N ALA A 102 12.28 -17.67 -2.81
CA ALA A 102 12.27 -17.08 -4.14
C ALA A 102 13.43 -16.11 -4.32
N LYS A 103 13.98 -16.07 -5.52
CA LYS A 103 14.82 -14.96 -5.97
C LYS A 103 13.92 -13.78 -6.32
N ILE A 104 14.18 -12.64 -5.71
CA ILE A 104 13.49 -11.40 -6.04
C ILE A 104 14.15 -10.79 -7.28
N VAL A 105 13.31 -10.44 -8.26
CA VAL A 105 13.71 -9.71 -9.47
C VAL A 105 13.11 -8.30 -9.37
N PHE A 106 13.97 -7.30 -9.35
CA PHE A 106 13.55 -5.92 -9.20
C PHE A 106 13.20 -5.31 -10.55
N ALA A 107 12.01 -4.72 -10.65
CA ALA A 107 11.60 -3.91 -11.77
C ALA A 107 11.72 -2.43 -11.42
N ASP A 108 12.11 -1.60 -12.39
CA ASP A 108 12.06 -0.15 -12.24
C ASP A 108 10.63 0.35 -12.29
N VAL A 109 10.43 1.62 -11.98
CA VAL A 109 9.12 2.25 -11.89
C VAL A 109 8.97 3.37 -12.91
N ARG A 110 7.74 3.74 -13.21
CA ARG A 110 7.40 4.89 -14.05
C ARG A 110 7.76 6.20 -13.33
N PRO A 111 8.29 7.20 -14.02
CA PRO A 111 8.68 8.46 -13.40
C PRO A 111 7.49 9.35 -12.99
N ASP A 112 6.30 9.11 -13.55
CA ASP A 112 5.09 9.89 -13.32
C ASP A 112 4.30 9.41 -12.09
N THR A 113 4.08 8.09 -11.97
CA THR A 113 3.23 7.49 -10.93
C THR A 113 4.00 6.71 -9.86
N MET A 114 5.29 6.42 -10.07
CA MET A 114 6.13 5.52 -9.25
C MET A 114 5.60 4.08 -9.19
N ASN A 115 4.63 3.73 -10.02
CA ASN A 115 4.16 2.38 -10.21
C ASN A 115 5.17 1.59 -11.07
N ILE A 116 5.11 0.26 -10.98
CA ILE A 116 5.97 -0.60 -11.81
C ILE A 116 5.88 -0.20 -13.29
N ASP A 117 7.04 -0.13 -13.97
CA ASP A 117 7.11 0.14 -15.42
C ASP A 117 6.77 -1.15 -16.18
N GLU A 118 5.55 -1.22 -16.70
CA GLU A 118 5.03 -2.37 -17.43
C GLU A 118 5.87 -2.71 -18.67
N SER A 119 6.54 -1.72 -19.27
CA SER A 119 7.38 -1.92 -20.46
C SER A 119 8.61 -2.77 -20.18
N LYS A 120 9.05 -2.85 -18.93
CA LYS A 120 10.20 -3.65 -18.51
C LYS A 120 9.87 -5.11 -18.25
N LEU A 121 8.61 -5.43 -17.97
CA LEU A 121 8.20 -6.78 -17.54
C LEU A 121 8.57 -7.90 -18.54
N PRO A 122 8.35 -7.75 -19.86
CA PRO A 122 8.72 -8.83 -20.79
C PRO A 122 10.20 -9.24 -20.74
N GLY A 123 11.10 -8.27 -20.49
CA GLY A 123 12.53 -8.52 -20.37
C GLY A 123 12.96 -9.13 -19.04
N LEU A 124 12.11 -9.08 -18.01
CA LEU A 124 12.38 -9.62 -16.68
C LEU A 124 11.78 -11.01 -16.46
N ILE A 125 10.76 -11.39 -17.24
CA ILE A 125 10.09 -12.68 -17.12
C ILE A 125 10.97 -13.79 -17.69
N THR A 126 11.15 -14.85 -16.92
CA THR A 126 11.87 -16.07 -17.31
C THR A 126 11.01 -17.31 -17.08
N GLY A 127 11.47 -18.48 -17.52
CA GLY A 127 10.80 -19.77 -17.22
C GLY A 127 10.71 -20.11 -15.72
N ARG A 128 11.38 -19.35 -14.86
CA ARG A 128 11.32 -19.50 -13.39
C ARG A 128 10.39 -18.48 -12.71
N THR A 129 9.91 -17.49 -13.46
CA THR A 129 9.04 -16.45 -12.90
C THR A 129 7.71 -17.05 -12.48
N ARG A 130 7.42 -16.98 -11.18
CA ARG A 130 6.19 -17.52 -10.58
C ARG A 130 5.09 -16.47 -10.49
N ALA A 131 5.47 -15.22 -10.19
CA ALA A 131 4.53 -14.12 -10.04
C ALA A 131 5.16 -12.77 -10.40
N VAL A 132 4.29 -11.84 -10.80
CA VAL A 132 4.54 -10.40 -10.79
C VAL A 132 3.68 -9.82 -9.67
N ALA A 133 4.29 -9.19 -8.67
CA ALA A 133 3.60 -8.48 -7.60
C ALA A 133 3.69 -6.98 -7.87
N VAL A 134 2.56 -6.37 -8.22
CA VAL A 134 2.46 -4.92 -8.44
C VAL A 134 2.07 -4.21 -7.16
N VAL A 135 2.44 -2.93 -7.05
CA VAL A 135 2.06 -2.06 -5.92
C VAL A 135 1.38 -0.83 -6.49
N HIS A 136 0.18 -0.52 -6.03
CA HIS A 136 -0.56 0.68 -6.44
C HIS A 136 -0.08 1.89 -5.63
N TYR A 137 1.09 2.42 -6.00
CA TYR A 137 1.77 3.46 -5.21
C TYR A 137 0.88 4.70 -5.00
N ALA A 138 0.89 5.22 -3.79
CA ALA A 138 0.09 6.36 -3.34
C ALA A 138 -1.44 6.22 -3.55
N GLY A 139 -1.91 5.03 -3.96
CA GLY A 139 -3.31 4.78 -4.25
C GLY A 139 -3.70 5.00 -5.72
N VAL A 140 -2.73 5.19 -6.60
CA VAL A 140 -2.91 5.27 -8.05
C VAL A 140 -2.70 3.90 -8.67
N GLY A 141 -3.61 3.47 -9.55
CA GLY A 141 -3.52 2.18 -10.22
C GLY A 141 -2.27 2.07 -11.11
N CYS A 142 -1.63 0.88 -11.11
CA CYS A 142 -0.70 0.52 -12.18
C CYS A 142 -1.43 0.43 -13.52
N GLU A 143 -0.70 0.37 -14.63
CA GLU A 143 -1.24 0.09 -15.96
C GLU A 143 -1.69 -1.38 -16.05
N MET A 144 -2.88 -1.67 -15.49
CA MET A 144 -3.30 -3.04 -15.23
C MET A 144 -3.59 -3.85 -16.49
N ASP A 145 -4.14 -3.24 -17.54
CA ASP A 145 -4.45 -3.96 -18.79
C ASP A 145 -3.19 -4.55 -19.44
N PRO A 146 -2.12 -3.77 -19.72
CA PRO A 146 -0.90 -4.34 -20.27
C PRO A 146 -0.23 -5.32 -19.32
N ILE A 147 -0.20 -5.05 -18.01
CA ILE A 147 0.39 -5.97 -17.02
C ILE A 147 -0.35 -7.31 -16.99
N ALA A 148 -1.68 -7.29 -16.96
CA ALA A 148 -2.49 -8.50 -16.96
C ALA A 148 -2.30 -9.31 -18.26
N SER A 149 -2.22 -8.64 -19.41
CA SER A 149 -1.94 -9.29 -20.70
C SER A 149 -0.57 -9.96 -20.69
N ILE A 150 0.48 -9.24 -20.28
CA ILE A 150 1.85 -9.78 -20.19
C ILE A 150 1.88 -11.01 -19.26
N CYS A 151 1.29 -10.92 -18.08
CA CYS A 151 1.26 -12.03 -17.14
C CYS A 151 0.53 -13.25 -17.72
N LYS A 152 -0.60 -13.04 -18.38
CA LYS A 152 -1.39 -14.10 -19.04
C LYS A 152 -0.61 -14.77 -20.15
N ASP A 153 0.02 -13.99 -21.03
CA ASP A 153 0.76 -14.51 -22.19
C ASP A 153 1.96 -15.38 -21.78
N HIS A 154 2.52 -15.11 -20.59
CA HIS A 154 3.65 -15.87 -20.06
C HIS A 154 3.22 -16.94 -19.01
N GLY A 155 1.95 -17.06 -18.69
CA GLY A 155 1.45 -18.01 -17.67
C GLY A 155 1.95 -17.70 -16.26
N VAL A 156 2.21 -16.42 -15.94
CA VAL A 156 2.72 -15.92 -14.67
C VAL A 156 1.56 -15.35 -13.84
N ALA A 157 1.52 -15.63 -12.55
CA ALA A 157 0.49 -15.12 -11.67
C ALA A 157 0.65 -13.60 -11.45
N LEU A 158 -0.44 -12.83 -11.63
CA LEU A 158 -0.51 -11.43 -11.24
C LEU A 158 -1.02 -11.33 -9.80
N VAL A 159 -0.29 -10.60 -8.96
CA VAL A 159 -0.61 -10.34 -7.55
C VAL A 159 -0.61 -8.83 -7.30
N GLU A 160 -1.58 -8.35 -6.54
CA GLU A 160 -1.66 -6.94 -6.19
C GLU A 160 -1.33 -6.72 -4.71
N ASP A 161 -0.23 -6.04 -4.41
CA ASP A 161 -0.04 -5.39 -3.11
C ASP A 161 -0.85 -4.09 -3.12
N ASN A 162 -2.08 -4.21 -2.63
CA ASN A 162 -3.05 -3.12 -2.62
C ASN A 162 -3.07 -2.38 -1.27
N ALA A 163 -1.92 -2.32 -0.58
CA ALA A 163 -1.79 -1.66 0.72
C ALA A 163 -2.06 -0.14 0.67
N HIS A 164 -1.98 0.49 -0.50
CA HIS A 164 -2.28 1.91 -0.71
C HIS A 164 -3.52 2.15 -1.56
N GLY A 165 -3.98 1.16 -2.33
CA GLY A 165 -4.95 1.37 -3.39
C GLY A 165 -6.41 1.02 -3.05
N LEU A 166 -6.72 0.65 -1.80
CA LEU A 166 -8.09 0.30 -1.41
C LEU A 166 -9.08 1.43 -1.78
N PHE A 167 -10.10 1.09 -2.58
CA PHE A 167 -11.10 1.97 -3.22
C PHE A 167 -10.62 2.79 -4.42
N GLY A 168 -9.33 2.72 -4.76
CA GLY A 168 -8.86 3.23 -6.05
C GLY A 168 -9.44 2.40 -7.22
N LYS A 169 -9.43 2.98 -8.41
CA LYS A 169 -9.91 2.30 -9.63
C LYS A 169 -8.97 2.54 -10.80
N TYR A 170 -8.88 1.53 -11.64
CA TYR A 170 -8.30 1.61 -12.98
C TYR A 170 -9.39 1.30 -14.00
N ARG A 171 -9.68 2.24 -14.91
CA ARG A 171 -10.78 2.12 -15.92
C ARG A 171 -12.12 1.69 -15.31
N GLY A 172 -12.44 2.19 -14.14
CA GLY A 172 -13.69 1.90 -13.43
C GLY A 172 -13.70 0.63 -12.59
N GLN A 173 -12.74 -0.29 -12.76
CA GLN A 173 -12.59 -1.50 -11.95
C GLN A 173 -11.77 -1.20 -10.68
N LEU A 174 -12.20 -1.73 -9.53
CA LEU A 174 -11.52 -1.53 -8.25
C LEU A 174 -10.14 -2.19 -8.23
N LEU A 175 -9.14 -1.48 -7.67
CA LEU A 175 -7.81 -2.03 -7.43
C LEU A 175 -7.89 -3.17 -6.40
N GLY A 176 -7.07 -4.20 -6.60
CA GLY A 176 -7.13 -5.43 -5.81
C GLY A 176 -8.00 -6.54 -6.44
N THR A 177 -8.62 -6.28 -7.61
CA THR A 177 -9.51 -7.22 -8.28
C THR A 177 -9.04 -7.67 -9.67
N PHE A 178 -7.80 -7.33 -10.05
CA PHE A 178 -7.21 -7.65 -11.36
C PHE A 178 -6.37 -8.93 -11.33
N GLY A 179 -5.58 -9.11 -10.29
CA GLY A 179 -4.74 -10.29 -10.12
C GLY A 179 -5.51 -11.48 -9.55
N VAL A 180 -4.88 -12.64 -9.51
CA VAL A 180 -5.48 -13.86 -8.92
C VAL A 180 -5.72 -13.71 -7.42
N MET A 181 -4.92 -12.86 -6.75
CA MET A 181 -5.01 -12.52 -5.34
C MET A 181 -4.49 -11.10 -5.10
N SER A 182 -4.95 -10.52 -3.99
CA SER A 182 -4.47 -9.21 -3.54
C SER A 182 -4.33 -9.16 -2.02
N ALA A 183 -3.43 -8.28 -1.53
CA ALA A 183 -3.24 -8.02 -0.12
C ALA A 183 -3.66 -6.59 0.25
N LEU A 184 -4.45 -6.45 1.32
CA LEU A 184 -4.89 -5.18 1.90
C LEU A 184 -4.17 -4.91 3.23
N SER A 185 -4.00 -3.64 3.56
CA SER A 185 -3.44 -3.18 4.84
C SER A 185 -4.44 -2.33 5.62
N PHE A 186 -4.54 -2.61 6.91
CA PHE A 186 -5.31 -1.83 7.89
C PHE A 186 -4.43 -1.32 9.03
N HIS A 187 -3.12 -1.16 8.76
CA HIS A 187 -2.19 -0.50 9.68
C HIS A 187 -2.64 0.94 9.96
N GLU A 188 -2.28 1.52 11.11
CA GLU A 188 -2.73 2.86 11.55
C GLU A 188 -2.44 4.00 10.55
N THR A 189 -1.51 3.81 9.62
CA THR A 189 -1.16 4.79 8.57
C THR A 189 -2.01 4.67 7.30
N LYS A 190 -2.91 3.69 7.21
CA LYS A 190 -3.70 3.40 6.00
C LYS A 190 -5.01 4.18 5.96
N ASN A 191 -5.73 4.04 4.85
CA ASN A 191 -7.01 4.74 4.65
C ASN A 191 -8.07 4.29 5.66
N LEU A 192 -8.22 2.97 5.80
CA LEU A 192 -8.98 2.33 6.87
C LEU A 192 -8.00 1.67 7.83
N ILE A 193 -8.27 1.77 9.11
CA ILE A 193 -7.33 1.35 10.15
C ILE A 193 -7.95 0.35 11.12
N ALA A 194 -7.09 -0.51 11.69
CA ALA A 194 -7.40 -1.38 12.81
C ALA A 194 -6.29 -1.35 13.87
N GLY A 195 -5.35 -0.37 13.78
CA GLY A 195 -4.08 -0.38 14.48
C GLY A 195 -3.08 -1.25 13.74
N GLU A 196 -3.22 -2.56 13.83
CA GLU A 196 -2.60 -3.57 12.96
C GLU A 196 -3.69 -4.41 12.30
N GLY A 197 -3.47 -4.83 11.05
CA GLY A 197 -4.42 -5.66 10.32
C GLY A 197 -4.14 -5.69 8.82
N GLY A 198 -4.72 -6.67 8.18
CA GLY A 198 -4.71 -6.84 6.73
C GLY A 198 -5.85 -7.74 6.28
N ALA A 199 -5.92 -7.97 4.99
CA ALA A 199 -6.76 -9.00 4.40
C ALA A 199 -6.13 -9.54 3.12
N ILE A 200 -6.38 -10.81 2.84
CA ILE A 200 -6.17 -11.38 1.51
C ILE A 200 -7.50 -11.38 0.76
N LEU A 201 -7.47 -10.92 -0.48
CA LEU A 201 -8.55 -11.05 -1.44
C LEU A 201 -8.23 -12.22 -2.37
N LEU A 202 -9.18 -13.10 -2.57
CA LEU A 202 -9.08 -14.27 -3.42
C LEU A 202 -10.01 -14.06 -4.62
N ASN A 203 -9.43 -13.69 -5.75
CA ASN A 203 -10.19 -13.43 -6.98
C ASN A 203 -10.39 -14.71 -7.79
N ASP A 204 -9.53 -15.73 -7.56
CA ASP A 204 -9.71 -17.10 -8.09
C ASP A 204 -10.39 -17.97 -7.03
N PRO A 205 -11.65 -18.42 -7.27
CA PRO A 205 -12.37 -19.30 -6.33
C PRO A 205 -11.67 -20.61 -6.01
N ALA A 206 -10.82 -21.12 -6.90
CA ALA A 206 -10.09 -22.38 -6.67
C ALA A 206 -9.09 -22.30 -5.51
N LEU A 207 -8.70 -21.07 -5.11
CA LEU A 207 -7.73 -20.86 -4.03
C LEU A 207 -8.39 -20.73 -2.65
N ILE A 208 -9.73 -20.61 -2.57
CA ILE A 208 -10.43 -20.24 -1.33
C ILE A 208 -10.23 -21.29 -0.23
N GLU A 209 -10.50 -22.55 -0.52
CA GLU A 209 -10.39 -23.63 0.48
C GLU A 209 -8.98 -23.73 1.06
N ARG A 210 -7.97 -23.69 0.18
CA ARG A 210 -6.58 -23.77 0.61
C ARG A 210 -6.15 -22.51 1.39
N ALA A 211 -6.68 -21.34 1.06
CA ALA A 211 -6.42 -20.11 1.80
C ALA A 211 -6.98 -20.17 3.23
N GLU A 212 -8.17 -20.71 3.43
CA GLU A 212 -8.75 -20.94 4.76
C GLU A 212 -7.88 -21.91 5.58
N ILE A 213 -7.37 -22.98 4.96
CA ILE A 213 -6.47 -23.95 5.59
C ILE A 213 -5.15 -23.28 6.01
N ILE A 214 -4.47 -22.60 5.09
CA ILE A 214 -3.20 -21.90 5.36
C ILE A 214 -3.35 -20.87 6.47
N ARG A 215 -4.45 -20.10 6.44
CA ARG A 215 -4.76 -19.06 7.42
C ARG A 215 -4.95 -19.63 8.83
N GLU A 216 -5.49 -20.84 8.97
CA GLU A 216 -5.75 -21.53 10.24
C GLU A 216 -4.74 -22.66 10.48
N LYS A 217 -3.46 -22.32 10.46
CA LYS A 217 -2.35 -23.20 10.89
C LYS A 217 -2.16 -24.47 10.02
N GLY A 218 -2.64 -24.44 8.78
CA GLY A 218 -2.59 -25.61 7.88
C GLY A 218 -3.62 -26.69 8.24
N THR A 219 -4.67 -26.34 9.00
CA THR A 219 -5.73 -27.29 9.40
C THR A 219 -6.99 -27.10 8.57
N ASN A 220 -7.73 -28.18 8.34
CA ASN A 220 -9.04 -28.13 7.68
C ASN A 220 -10.20 -27.81 8.65
N ARG A 221 -9.91 -27.01 9.70
CA ARG A 221 -10.89 -26.65 10.75
C ARG A 221 -12.13 -25.94 10.21
N ALA A 222 -11.98 -25.08 9.19
CA ALA A 222 -13.11 -24.41 8.56
C ALA A 222 -14.07 -25.42 7.92
N GLY A 223 -13.56 -26.46 7.25
CA GLY A 223 -14.34 -27.56 6.72
C GLY A 223 -15.07 -28.36 7.81
N PHE A 224 -14.41 -28.57 8.97
CA PHE A 224 -15.04 -29.25 10.13
C PHE A 224 -16.24 -28.42 10.65
N HIS A 225 -16.10 -27.13 10.81
CA HIS A 225 -17.22 -26.27 11.24
C HIS A 225 -18.38 -26.20 10.23
N ARG A 226 -18.12 -26.46 8.95
CA ARG A 226 -19.15 -26.59 7.91
C ARG A 226 -19.73 -28.01 7.78
N GLY A 227 -19.27 -28.96 8.60
CA GLY A 227 -19.71 -30.36 8.53
C GLY A 227 -19.21 -31.15 7.31
N GLN A 228 -18.15 -30.65 6.65
CA GLN A 228 -17.55 -31.25 5.46
C GLN A 228 -16.57 -32.39 5.80
N VAL A 229 -16.06 -32.40 7.03
CA VAL A 229 -15.17 -33.44 7.56
C VAL A 229 -15.55 -33.76 9.02
N ASP A 230 -15.38 -35.01 9.43
CA ASP A 230 -15.75 -35.50 10.78
C ASP A 230 -14.79 -35.02 11.87
N LYS A 231 -13.53 -34.77 11.51
CA LYS A 231 -12.47 -34.26 12.40
C LYS A 231 -11.57 -33.31 11.63
N TYR A 232 -11.09 -32.25 12.29
CA TYR A 232 -10.05 -31.43 11.70
C TYR A 232 -8.66 -31.94 12.07
N THR A 233 -7.73 -31.78 11.14
CA THR A 233 -6.34 -32.24 11.31
C THR A 233 -5.41 -31.33 10.52
N TRP A 234 -4.11 -31.49 10.69
CA TRP A 234 -3.09 -30.77 9.91
C TRP A 234 -2.98 -31.38 8.52
N VAL A 235 -3.29 -30.58 7.48
CA VAL A 235 -3.40 -31.06 6.09
C VAL A 235 -2.50 -30.30 5.11
N ASP A 236 -1.99 -29.12 5.47
CA ASP A 236 -1.11 -28.31 4.63
C ASP A 236 -0.18 -27.45 5.51
N LEU A 237 0.77 -26.76 4.89
CA LEU A 237 1.51 -25.68 5.55
C LEU A 237 0.57 -24.55 5.91
N GLY A 238 0.85 -23.85 7.00
CA GLY A 238 0.09 -22.69 7.42
C GLY A 238 0.65 -22.03 8.66
N SER A 239 0.02 -20.94 9.08
CA SER A 239 0.37 -20.25 10.31
C SER A 239 -0.87 -19.63 10.96
N SER A 240 -0.70 -18.99 12.11
CA SER A 240 -1.77 -18.29 12.82
C SER A 240 -1.91 -16.89 12.24
N TYR A 241 -2.63 -16.77 11.13
CA TYR A 241 -2.81 -15.49 10.43
C TYR A 241 -4.07 -14.70 10.86
N LEU A 242 -4.90 -15.26 11.73
CA LEU A 242 -6.15 -14.65 12.16
C LEU A 242 -5.91 -13.46 13.10
N PRO A 243 -6.49 -12.28 12.85
CA PRO A 243 -6.54 -11.21 13.84
C PRO A 243 -7.58 -11.52 14.93
N SER A 244 -7.48 -10.85 16.07
CA SER A 244 -8.52 -10.94 17.10
C SER A 244 -9.83 -10.29 16.63
N ASP A 245 -10.96 -10.75 17.18
CA ASP A 245 -12.26 -10.16 16.86
C ASP A 245 -12.43 -8.74 17.44
N LEU A 246 -11.59 -8.34 18.39
CA LEU A 246 -11.50 -6.95 18.86
C LEU A 246 -11.00 -6.01 17.78
N LEU A 247 -9.93 -6.39 17.05
CA LEU A 247 -9.43 -5.59 15.92
C LEU A 247 -10.40 -5.62 14.75
N ALA A 248 -11.08 -6.75 14.52
CA ALA A 248 -12.12 -6.85 13.51
C ALA A 248 -13.33 -5.95 13.85
N ALA A 249 -13.69 -5.82 15.12
CA ALA A 249 -14.76 -4.92 15.57
C ALA A 249 -14.40 -3.46 15.29
N PHE A 250 -13.17 -3.06 15.60
CA PHE A 250 -12.67 -1.72 15.26
C PHE A 250 -12.71 -1.49 13.73
N LEU A 251 -12.20 -2.44 12.95
CA LEU A 251 -12.17 -2.34 11.48
C LEU A 251 -13.56 -2.27 10.87
N LEU A 252 -14.54 -3.01 11.42
CA LEU A 252 -15.91 -3.00 10.88
C LEU A 252 -16.53 -1.59 10.94
N ALA A 253 -16.30 -0.86 12.02
CA ALA A 253 -16.77 0.51 12.16
C ALA A 253 -16.16 1.42 11.07
N GLN A 254 -14.88 1.25 10.76
CA GLN A 254 -14.20 1.95 9.66
C GLN A 254 -14.78 1.56 8.30
N LEU A 255 -15.01 0.25 8.07
CA LEU A 255 -15.58 -0.28 6.83
C LEU A 255 -17.01 0.22 6.58
N GLU A 256 -17.81 0.42 7.62
CA GLU A 256 -19.16 0.96 7.50
C GLU A 256 -19.17 2.46 7.16
N CYS A 257 -18.09 3.17 7.47
CA CYS A 257 -17.92 4.60 7.22
C CYS A 257 -16.95 4.91 6.05
N TRP A 258 -16.60 3.94 5.20
CA TRP A 258 -15.54 4.07 4.22
C TRP A 258 -15.74 5.23 3.24
N GLN A 259 -16.98 5.50 2.78
CA GLN A 259 -17.25 6.63 1.86
C GLN A 259 -16.89 7.97 2.52
N ARG A 260 -17.28 8.15 3.80
CA ARG A 260 -16.95 9.37 4.56
C ARG A 260 -15.43 9.51 4.72
N ILE A 261 -14.72 8.41 5.01
CA ILE A 261 -13.27 8.40 5.13
C ILE A 261 -12.63 8.83 3.80
N GLN A 262 -13.05 8.24 2.68
CA GLN A 262 -12.54 8.59 1.37
C GLN A 262 -12.81 10.06 1.02
N SER A 263 -14.01 10.60 1.27
CA SER A 263 -14.33 12.00 1.01
C SER A 263 -13.47 12.97 1.83
N LEU A 264 -13.15 12.64 3.08
CA LEU A 264 -12.26 13.45 3.91
C LEU A 264 -10.82 13.46 3.34
N ARG A 265 -10.32 12.29 2.92
CA ARG A 265 -8.99 12.16 2.32
C ARG A 265 -8.90 12.88 0.98
N GLU A 266 -9.92 12.75 0.15
CA GLU A 266 -10.08 13.46 -1.12
C GLU A 266 -10.00 14.98 -0.92
N ALA A 267 -10.73 15.53 0.04
CA ALA A 267 -10.72 16.94 0.36
C ALA A 267 -9.32 17.43 0.78
N VAL A 268 -8.63 16.68 1.63
CA VAL A 268 -7.24 16.98 2.05
C VAL A 268 -6.31 16.97 0.84
N TRP A 269 -6.43 15.96 -0.02
CA TRP A 269 -5.56 15.81 -1.20
C TRP A 269 -5.73 16.97 -2.18
N HIS A 270 -6.98 17.29 -2.55
CA HIS A 270 -7.25 18.37 -3.50
C HIS A 270 -6.82 19.74 -2.98
N LYS A 271 -6.98 19.99 -1.68
CA LYS A 271 -6.50 21.23 -1.07
C LYS A 271 -4.98 21.36 -1.15
N TYR A 272 -4.22 20.28 -0.89
CA TYR A 272 -2.77 20.30 -1.10
C TYR A 272 -2.41 20.55 -2.57
N HIS A 273 -3.06 19.81 -3.47
CA HIS A 273 -2.75 19.85 -4.90
C HIS A 273 -2.96 21.26 -5.47
N GLY A 274 -4.10 21.89 -5.18
CA GLY A 274 -4.38 23.24 -5.63
C GLY A 274 -3.50 24.31 -4.94
N ALA A 275 -3.30 24.23 -3.62
CA ALA A 275 -2.55 25.23 -2.88
C ALA A 275 -1.04 25.24 -3.21
N LEU A 276 -0.48 24.13 -3.68
CA LEU A 276 0.94 23.99 -3.98
C LEU A 276 1.26 24.09 -5.48
N GLN A 277 0.26 24.19 -6.35
CA GLN A 277 0.42 24.11 -7.81
C GLN A 277 1.39 25.17 -8.35
N ASP A 278 1.15 26.44 -8.06
CA ASP A 278 1.96 27.55 -8.58
C ASP A 278 3.40 27.51 -8.02
N TRP A 279 3.53 27.23 -6.72
CA TRP A 279 4.84 27.09 -6.09
C TRP A 279 5.63 25.93 -6.67
N ALA A 280 4.99 24.78 -6.87
CA ALA A 280 5.62 23.60 -7.45
C ALA A 280 6.12 23.88 -8.88
N ALA A 281 5.28 24.50 -9.71
CA ALA A 281 5.65 24.88 -11.08
C ALA A 281 6.85 25.85 -11.13
N GLN A 282 6.87 26.86 -10.25
CA GLN A 282 7.95 27.87 -10.18
C GLN A 282 9.28 27.27 -9.72
N ASN A 283 9.25 26.20 -8.91
CA ASN A 283 10.43 25.60 -8.31
C ASN A 283 10.85 24.26 -8.96
N GLY A 284 10.23 23.86 -10.07
CA GLY A 284 10.55 22.60 -10.75
C GLY A 284 10.24 21.37 -9.88
N VAL A 285 9.25 21.47 -9.00
CA VAL A 285 8.79 20.41 -8.12
C VAL A 285 7.65 19.66 -8.82
N MET A 286 7.72 18.33 -8.85
CA MET A 286 6.65 17.52 -9.41
C MET A 286 5.63 17.14 -8.33
N GLN A 287 4.36 17.40 -8.61
CA GLN A 287 3.21 16.97 -7.80
C GLN A 287 2.77 15.55 -8.22
N PRO A 288 1.97 14.84 -7.39
CA PRO A 288 1.43 13.53 -7.75
C PRO A 288 0.62 13.60 -9.04
N VAL A 289 0.89 12.64 -9.94
CA VAL A 289 0.16 12.48 -11.19
C VAL A 289 -0.89 11.38 -11.03
N VAL A 290 -2.10 11.68 -11.46
CA VAL A 290 -3.20 10.69 -11.54
C VAL A 290 -3.63 10.61 -12.99
N PRO A 291 -3.36 9.49 -13.70
CA PRO A 291 -3.81 9.31 -15.08
C PRO A 291 -5.34 9.42 -15.20
N GLU A 292 -5.87 9.95 -16.31
CA GLU A 292 -7.31 10.17 -16.52
C GLU A 292 -8.16 8.90 -16.37
N HIS A 293 -7.58 7.75 -16.71
CA HIS A 293 -8.24 6.46 -16.57
C HIS A 293 -8.17 5.86 -15.18
N CYS A 294 -7.49 6.55 -14.22
CA CYS A 294 -7.39 6.15 -12.82
C CYS A 294 -8.25 7.06 -11.92
N GLN A 295 -8.89 6.44 -10.93
CA GLN A 295 -9.42 7.12 -9.77
C GLN A 295 -8.58 6.68 -8.56
N GLN A 296 -7.83 7.60 -7.98
CA GLN A 296 -6.93 7.26 -6.89
C GLN A 296 -7.67 6.99 -5.57
N ALA A 297 -6.99 6.29 -4.66
CA ALA A 297 -7.50 6.01 -3.31
C ALA A 297 -7.21 7.13 -2.30
N TYR A 298 -6.57 8.21 -2.66
CA TYR A 298 -6.18 9.33 -1.78
C TYR A 298 -5.40 8.86 -0.54
N HIS A 299 -4.38 8.00 -0.78
CA HIS A 299 -3.63 7.40 0.33
C HIS A 299 -2.65 8.37 0.99
N MET A 300 -1.96 9.19 0.20
CA MET A 300 -0.97 10.15 0.67
C MET A 300 -0.85 11.33 -0.28
N TYR A 301 -0.15 12.37 0.17
CA TYR A 301 0.31 13.47 -0.69
C TYR A 301 1.83 13.59 -0.61
N TYR A 302 2.49 13.71 -1.76
CA TYR A 302 3.94 13.81 -1.85
C TYR A 302 4.37 14.88 -2.86
N LEU A 303 5.62 15.29 -2.78
CA LEU A 303 6.29 16.15 -3.75
C LEU A 303 7.60 15.48 -4.17
N VAL A 304 7.97 15.58 -5.45
CA VAL A 304 9.29 15.17 -5.91
C VAL A 304 10.09 16.46 -6.17
N MET A 305 11.05 16.70 -5.28
CA MET A 305 11.87 17.89 -5.27
C MET A 305 12.89 17.87 -6.43
N PRO A 306 13.43 19.04 -6.85
CA PRO A 306 14.39 19.08 -7.95
C PRO A 306 15.72 18.38 -7.63
N SER A 307 16.08 18.24 -6.34
CA SER A 307 17.31 17.57 -5.90
C SER A 307 17.14 16.96 -4.51
N ARG A 308 18.06 16.06 -4.12
CA ARG A 308 18.16 15.53 -2.75
C ARG A 308 18.35 16.62 -1.73
N GLN A 309 19.23 17.61 -2.02
CA GLN A 309 19.48 18.74 -1.14
C GLN A 309 18.19 19.55 -0.90
N ALA A 310 17.40 19.79 -1.94
CA ALA A 310 16.11 20.48 -1.82
C ALA A 310 15.11 19.67 -0.96
N ARG A 311 15.07 18.33 -1.13
CA ARG A 311 14.24 17.43 -0.34
C ARG A 311 14.62 17.46 1.14
N ASP A 312 15.89 17.27 1.45
CA ASP A 312 16.40 17.25 2.83
C ASP A 312 16.21 18.64 3.48
N GLY A 313 16.50 19.71 2.74
CA GLY A 313 16.26 21.07 3.21
C GLY A 313 14.79 21.38 3.50
N LEU A 314 13.86 20.91 2.67
CA LEU A 314 12.43 21.07 2.93
C LEU A 314 11.99 20.30 4.19
N ILE A 315 12.46 19.08 4.38
CA ILE A 315 12.13 18.29 5.59
C ILE A 315 12.61 19.00 6.86
N GLU A 316 13.84 19.49 6.89
CA GLU A 316 14.39 20.23 8.04
C GLU A 316 13.65 21.55 8.26
N PHE A 317 13.35 22.27 7.19
CA PHE A 317 12.62 23.55 7.25
C PHE A 317 11.19 23.37 7.83
N LEU A 318 10.49 22.32 7.43
CA LEU A 318 9.17 21.96 7.95
C LEU A 318 9.25 21.51 9.42
N LYS A 319 10.26 20.70 9.75
CA LYS A 319 10.50 20.22 11.13
C LYS A 319 10.72 21.40 12.09
N ALA A 320 11.48 22.41 11.68
CA ALA A 320 11.69 23.62 12.49
C ALA A 320 10.40 24.43 12.73
N ARG A 321 9.33 24.16 11.97
CA ARG A 321 7.99 24.75 12.11
C ARG A 321 6.97 23.83 12.76
N GLY A 322 7.43 22.74 13.39
CA GLY A 322 6.56 21.74 14.01
C GLY A 322 5.79 20.85 13.03
N ILE A 323 6.23 20.75 11.77
CA ILE A 323 5.59 19.96 10.74
C ILE A 323 6.44 18.72 10.45
N HIS A 324 5.89 17.53 10.63
CA HIS A 324 6.58 16.27 10.36
C HIS A 324 6.33 15.80 8.93
N ALA A 325 7.30 16.06 8.04
CA ALA A 325 7.36 15.47 6.70
C ALA A 325 8.43 14.38 6.66
N THR A 326 8.33 13.42 5.72
CA THR A 326 9.28 12.32 5.64
C THR A 326 9.50 11.87 4.19
N PHE A 327 10.64 11.20 3.95
CA PHE A 327 10.95 10.58 2.66
C PHE A 327 10.19 9.26 2.43
N HIS A 328 10.34 8.65 1.24
CA HIS A 328 9.79 7.35 0.83
C HIS A 328 10.47 6.91 -0.46
N TYR A 329 10.70 5.71 -0.62
CA TYR A 329 11.31 4.54 -0.03
C TYR A 329 12.78 4.52 -0.38
N GLN A 330 13.64 3.86 0.38
CA GLN A 330 14.94 3.43 -0.16
C GLN A 330 14.67 2.32 -1.17
N PRO A 331 15.24 2.36 -2.40
CA PRO A 331 15.02 1.32 -3.39
C PRO A 331 15.46 -0.04 -2.88
N LEU A 332 14.60 -1.05 -2.99
CA LEU A 332 14.88 -2.36 -2.40
C LEU A 332 16.13 -3.02 -2.98
N HIS A 333 16.39 -2.85 -4.28
CA HIS A 333 17.57 -3.43 -4.94
C HIS A 333 18.90 -2.89 -4.39
N LEU A 334 18.93 -1.68 -3.83
CA LEU A 334 20.10 -1.08 -3.17
C LEU A 334 20.21 -1.43 -1.68
N SER A 335 19.23 -2.11 -1.11
CA SER A 335 19.29 -2.56 0.28
C SER A 335 20.26 -3.74 0.43
N ARG A 336 20.68 -4.00 1.69
CA ARG A 336 21.51 -5.18 1.99
C ARG A 336 20.90 -6.49 1.46
N MET A 337 19.58 -6.66 1.61
CA MET A 337 18.87 -7.83 1.10
C MET A 337 18.76 -7.79 -0.43
N GLY A 338 18.53 -6.61 -1.01
CA GLY A 338 18.51 -6.43 -2.46
C GLY A 338 19.79 -6.89 -3.13
N HIS A 339 20.95 -6.56 -2.57
CA HIS A 339 22.25 -7.03 -3.06
C HIS A 339 22.38 -8.56 -2.98
N GLN A 340 21.81 -9.23 -1.98
CA GLN A 340 21.80 -10.71 -1.91
C GLN A 340 20.95 -11.33 -3.02
N HIS A 341 19.93 -10.63 -3.51
CA HIS A 341 19.13 -11.03 -4.67
C HIS A 341 19.73 -10.59 -6.02
N GLY A 342 20.91 -9.94 -6.00
CA GLY A 342 21.67 -9.54 -7.19
C GLY A 342 21.43 -8.12 -7.67
N GLY A 343 20.69 -7.30 -6.90
CA GLY A 343 20.44 -5.88 -7.20
C GLY A 343 21.73 -5.05 -7.14
N ARG A 344 21.87 -4.11 -8.04
CA ARG A 344 23.03 -3.22 -8.18
C ARG A 344 22.57 -1.80 -8.48
N ALA A 345 23.42 -0.82 -8.17
CA ALA A 345 23.20 0.56 -8.60
C ALA A 345 23.11 0.63 -10.14
N GLY A 346 22.12 1.37 -10.63
CA GLY A 346 21.80 1.51 -12.04
C GLY A 346 20.80 0.49 -12.59
N ASP A 347 20.40 -0.54 -11.83
CA ASP A 347 19.39 -1.51 -12.27
C ASP A 347 17.98 -0.90 -12.36
N CYS A 348 17.67 0.07 -11.48
CA CYS A 348 16.37 0.75 -11.43
C CYS A 348 16.56 2.27 -11.28
N PRO A 349 17.05 2.96 -12.34
CA PRO A 349 17.51 4.35 -12.27
C PRO A 349 16.36 5.33 -11.89
N VAL A 350 15.13 5.07 -12.27
CA VAL A 350 13.99 5.91 -11.87
C VAL A 350 13.69 5.77 -10.38
N ALA A 351 13.66 4.54 -9.87
CA ALA A 351 13.47 4.29 -8.44
C ALA A 351 14.58 4.94 -7.60
N GLU A 352 15.83 4.90 -8.08
CA GLU A 352 16.98 5.53 -7.44
C GLU A 352 16.82 7.05 -7.38
N ASP A 353 16.53 7.70 -8.51
CA ASP A 353 16.35 9.16 -8.61
C ASP A 353 15.18 9.65 -7.73
N VAL A 354 14.03 9.00 -7.86
CA VAL A 354 12.83 9.39 -7.08
C VAL A 354 13.04 9.23 -5.58
N SER A 355 13.70 8.15 -5.14
CA SER A 355 13.95 7.91 -3.71
C SER A 355 14.76 9.01 -3.03
N GLU A 356 15.65 9.65 -3.76
CA GLU A 356 16.46 10.76 -3.25
C GLU A 356 15.67 12.06 -3.15
N ARG A 357 14.63 12.24 -3.96
CA ARG A 357 13.93 13.51 -4.14
C ARG A 357 12.53 13.59 -3.55
N LEU A 358 11.90 12.44 -3.27
CA LEU A 358 10.52 12.40 -2.82
C LEU A 358 10.39 12.75 -1.33
N VAL A 359 9.45 13.64 -1.02
CA VAL A 359 9.02 13.99 0.33
C VAL A 359 7.51 13.84 0.46
N ARG A 360 7.04 13.24 1.55
CA ARG A 360 5.62 13.12 1.88
C ARG A 360 5.24 14.14 2.93
N LEU A 361 4.10 14.80 2.72
CA LEU A 361 3.52 15.75 3.65
C LEU A 361 2.58 15.06 4.65
N PRO A 362 2.27 15.68 5.80
CA PRO A 362 1.24 15.20 6.72
C PRO A 362 -0.07 14.89 6.01
N PHE A 363 -0.61 13.67 6.23
CA PHE A 363 -1.82 13.27 5.53
C PHE A 363 -2.67 12.28 6.36
N PHE A 364 -3.76 12.77 6.94
CA PHE A 364 -4.69 11.97 7.74
C PHE A 364 -6.10 12.60 7.73
N ASN A 365 -7.14 11.79 8.04
CA ASN A 365 -8.54 12.20 7.89
C ASN A 365 -8.93 13.42 8.74
N SER A 366 -8.33 13.56 9.93
CA SER A 366 -8.61 14.65 10.88
C SER A 366 -7.66 15.84 10.76
N LEU A 367 -6.92 15.96 9.64
CA LEU A 367 -6.08 17.13 9.36
C LEU A 367 -6.99 18.36 9.20
N SER A 368 -6.93 19.25 10.17
CA SER A 368 -7.78 20.44 10.19
C SER A 368 -7.41 21.44 9.10
N PRO A 369 -8.33 22.30 8.66
CA PRO A 369 -8.03 23.36 7.69
C PRO A 369 -6.90 24.30 8.12
N LEU A 370 -6.74 24.53 9.43
CA LEU A 370 -5.65 25.37 9.98
C LEU A 370 -4.31 24.64 9.91
N GLU A 371 -4.25 23.38 10.35
CA GLU A 371 -3.04 22.54 10.22
C GLU A 371 -2.60 22.43 8.76
N GLN A 372 -3.54 22.16 7.86
CA GLN A 372 -3.22 22.04 6.44
C GLN A 372 -2.75 23.35 5.84
N SER A 373 -3.37 24.49 6.22
CA SER A 373 -2.92 25.82 5.78
C SER A 373 -1.54 26.16 6.33
N HIS A 374 -1.23 25.75 7.57
CA HIS A 374 0.11 25.90 8.13
C HIS A 374 1.16 25.12 7.33
N VAL A 375 0.84 23.87 6.93
CA VAL A 375 1.73 23.05 6.08
C VAL A 375 1.93 23.71 4.71
N THR A 376 0.84 24.07 4.00
CA THR A 376 0.95 24.66 2.65
C THR A 376 1.67 26.00 2.65
N ASN A 377 1.37 26.89 3.58
CA ASN A 377 2.06 28.19 3.71
C ASN A 377 3.55 28.00 4.02
N SER A 378 3.89 27.02 4.85
CA SER A 378 5.28 26.69 5.15
C SER A 378 6.00 26.16 3.91
N VAL A 379 5.40 25.25 3.15
CA VAL A 379 5.97 24.75 1.89
C VAL A 379 6.17 25.91 0.91
N CYS A 380 5.15 26.74 0.70
CA CYS A 380 5.23 27.88 -0.22
C CYS A 380 6.27 28.96 0.19
N SER A 381 6.60 29.02 1.49
CA SER A 381 7.64 29.95 1.99
C SER A 381 9.06 29.36 1.93
N PHE A 382 9.21 28.08 1.56
CA PHE A 382 10.52 27.45 1.41
C PHE A 382 11.20 27.95 0.14
N ASN A 383 12.39 28.51 0.31
CA ASN A 383 13.24 28.92 -0.82
C ASN A 383 13.94 27.68 -1.38
N CYS A 384 13.33 27.10 -2.42
CA CYS A 384 13.83 25.87 -3.02
C CYS A 384 15.15 26.16 -3.77
N PRO A 385 16.26 25.50 -3.43
CA PRO A 385 17.49 25.65 -4.20
C PRO A 385 17.27 25.15 -5.64
N PRO A 386 17.85 25.82 -6.64
CA PRO A 386 17.73 25.41 -8.03
C PRO A 386 18.31 24.00 -8.23
N ARG A 387 17.86 23.32 -9.29
CA ARG A 387 18.43 22.03 -9.67
C ARG A 387 19.92 22.23 -10.00
N ASP A 388 20.79 21.48 -9.34
CA ASP A 388 22.20 21.45 -9.72
C ASP A 388 22.33 21.03 -11.19
N HIS A 389 23.00 21.83 -11.99
CA HIS A 389 23.22 21.58 -13.44
C HIS A 389 24.19 20.41 -13.72
N LEU A 390 24.49 19.55 -12.75
CA LEU A 390 25.38 18.41 -12.86
C LEU A 390 24.59 17.10 -13.01
N ALA A 391 24.50 16.69 -14.25
CA ALA A 391 24.00 15.44 -14.85
C ALA A 391 22.57 15.50 -15.38
N PRO A 392 22.36 15.26 -16.69
CA PRO A 392 21.03 15.02 -17.23
C PRO A 392 20.48 13.72 -16.65
N SER A 393 19.28 13.77 -16.08
CA SER A 393 18.56 12.55 -15.66
C SER A 393 18.40 11.64 -16.89
N PRO A 394 18.74 10.34 -16.80
CA PRO A 394 18.55 9.39 -17.90
C PRO A 394 17.10 9.14 -18.27
N ALA A 395 16.14 9.65 -17.50
CA ALA A 395 14.73 9.27 -17.54
C ALA A 395 13.83 10.16 -18.43
N LEU A 396 14.37 11.10 -19.22
CA LEU A 396 13.60 11.99 -20.11
C LEU A 396 14.11 12.00 -21.57
N ARG A 397 14.60 10.86 -22.06
CA ARG A 397 14.83 10.69 -23.51
C ARG A 397 14.07 9.50 -24.05
#